data_e9c4a4fd126118484c369c50bc120e59
#
_entry.id   e9c4a4fd126118484c369c50bc120e59
#
_cell.length_a   1.000
_cell.length_b   1.000
_cell.length_c   1.000
_cell.angle_alpha   90.00
_cell.angle_beta   90.00
_cell.angle_gamma   90.00
#
_symmetry.space_group_name_H-M   'P 1'
#
loop_
_entity.id
_entity.type
_entity.pdbx_description
1 polymer ?
#
loop_
_entity_poly.entity_id
_entity_poly.type
_entity_poly.pdbx_seq_one_letter_code
_entity_poly.pdbx_strand_id
1 'polypeptide(L)'
;MIETFLSDEYEIFYTTDGSEPTRNSNPYLVPIPMPLGHSVFKFIMYDDDGIASHVATREYDLQLDTPLTIDAAIIMLKQELIKNGSILNVQGQIPGLSAIKDFEIKSAFKQDVEVFYLITEYVVEMDGTRSKSGNHYAINVATNELYRASTNYAGYYMVEAFE
;
A
#
# COMPACT_ATOMS: atom_id res chain seq x y z
N MET A 1 2.97 -4.78 19.21
CA MET A 1 2.64 -3.38 18.87
C MET A 1 3.80 -2.55 19.37
N ILE A 2 4.54 -1.90 18.49
CA ILE A 2 5.58 -0.95 18.90
C ILE A 2 4.88 0.40 18.91
N GLU A 3 4.49 0.87 20.09
CA GLU A 3 4.06 2.24 20.28
C GLU A 3 5.32 3.11 20.29
N THR A 4 5.58 3.77 19.18
CA THR A 4 6.59 4.81 19.13
C THR A 4 5.91 6.10 19.57
N PHE A 5 6.22 6.58 20.76
CA PHE A 5 6.00 7.97 21.12
C PHE A 5 6.97 8.80 20.26
N LEU A 6 6.50 9.24 19.11
CA LEU A 6 7.21 10.24 18.33
C LEU A 6 7.08 11.54 19.11
N SER A 7 8.11 11.88 19.88
CA SER A 7 8.31 13.27 20.31
C SER A 7 8.76 14.06 19.09
N ASP A 8 8.43 15.34 19.01
CA ASP A 8 8.88 16.26 17.94
C ASP A 8 10.42 16.38 17.83
N GLU A 9 11.16 15.63 18.64
CA GLU A 9 12.61 15.63 18.79
C GLU A 9 13.35 14.61 17.92
N TYR A 10 12.65 13.73 17.18
CA TYR A 10 13.32 12.67 16.40
C TYR A 10 12.67 12.46 15.03
N GLU A 11 13.51 12.31 14.00
CA GLU A 11 13.08 11.91 12.66
C GLU A 11 13.45 10.43 12.43
N ILE A 12 12.49 9.60 12.00
CA ILE A 12 12.74 8.20 11.67
C ILE A 12 12.53 7.99 10.16
N PHE A 13 13.50 7.35 9.53
CA PHE A 13 13.42 6.96 8.11
C PHE A 13 13.56 5.45 7.98
N TYR A 14 12.96 4.89 6.94
CA TYR A 14 12.98 3.45 6.72
C TYR A 14 13.10 3.06 5.25
N THR A 15 13.56 1.81 5.03
CA THR A 15 13.50 1.08 3.77
C THR A 15 12.81 -0.27 4.00
N THR A 16 12.29 -0.91 2.94
CA THR A 16 11.62 -2.22 3.02
C THR A 16 12.31 -3.31 2.19
N ASP A 17 13.39 -2.94 1.51
CA ASP A 17 14.15 -3.77 0.57
C ASP A 17 15.55 -4.15 1.08
N GLY A 18 15.87 -3.80 2.34
CA GLY A 18 17.17 -4.04 2.95
C GLY A 18 18.25 -3.02 2.59
N SER A 19 17.96 -2.03 1.77
CA SER A 19 18.89 -0.93 1.51
C SER A 19 19.13 -0.11 2.79
N GLU A 20 20.29 0.55 2.89
CA GLU A 20 20.60 1.39 4.06
C GLU A 20 19.71 2.65 4.05
N PRO A 21 18.93 2.92 5.12
CA PRO A 21 18.10 4.09 5.21
C PRO A 21 18.94 5.36 5.40
N THR A 22 18.49 6.45 4.78
CA THR A 22 19.07 7.79 4.87
C THR A 22 17.96 8.82 5.06
N ARG A 23 18.28 10.09 5.25
CA ARG A 23 17.29 11.17 5.25
C ARG A 23 16.50 11.33 3.95
N ASN A 24 16.93 10.70 2.86
CA ASN A 24 16.22 10.66 1.58
C ASN A 24 15.30 9.42 1.45
N SER A 25 15.31 8.53 2.43
CA SER A 25 14.43 7.36 2.48
C SER A 25 13.01 7.76 2.94
N ASN A 26 12.09 6.80 2.99
CA ASN A 26 10.73 7.08 3.42
C ASN A 26 10.68 7.52 4.89
N PRO A 27 10.06 8.64 5.23
CA PRO A 27 9.86 9.01 6.61
C PRO A 27 8.80 8.09 7.27
N TYR A 28 9.08 7.65 8.49
CA TYR A 28 8.14 6.84 9.26
C TYR A 28 7.18 7.75 10.05
N LEU A 29 6.09 8.13 9.40
CA LEU A 29 5.07 9.02 9.96
C LEU A 29 3.77 8.29 10.31
N VAL A 30 3.54 7.13 9.70
CA VAL A 30 2.30 6.38 9.77
C VAL A 30 2.60 4.87 9.74
N PRO A 31 1.67 4.01 10.18
CA PRO A 31 1.82 2.56 10.06
C PRO A 31 2.06 2.12 8.63
N ILE A 32 2.98 1.18 8.45
CA ILE A 32 3.37 0.66 7.14
C ILE A 32 2.53 -0.59 6.84
N PRO A 33 1.79 -0.64 5.71
CA PRO A 33 1.18 -1.89 5.26
C PRO A 33 2.27 -2.94 5.05
N MET A 34 2.03 -4.16 5.54
CA MET A 34 3.03 -5.22 5.46
C MET A 34 3.21 -5.70 4.02
N PRO A 35 4.43 -5.62 3.45
CA PRO A 35 4.72 -6.18 2.13
C PRO A 35 4.46 -7.68 2.08
N LEU A 36 3.94 -8.16 0.96
CA LEU A 36 3.78 -9.60 0.71
C LEU A 36 5.13 -10.24 0.39
N GLY A 37 5.30 -11.49 0.81
CA GLY A 37 6.55 -12.22 0.66
C GLY A 37 7.63 -11.76 1.63
N HIS A 38 8.87 -11.97 1.24
CA HIS A 38 10.03 -11.61 2.06
C HIS A 38 10.31 -10.11 1.98
N SER A 39 10.52 -9.49 3.14
CA SER A 39 10.88 -8.08 3.25
C SER A 39 11.91 -7.85 4.36
N VAL A 40 12.86 -6.95 4.12
CA VAL A 40 13.90 -6.56 5.07
C VAL A 40 13.72 -5.09 5.39
N PHE A 41 13.12 -4.81 6.53
CA PHE A 41 12.96 -3.45 7.02
C PHE A 41 14.23 -2.99 7.71
N LYS A 42 14.69 -1.81 7.34
CA LYS A 42 15.74 -1.10 8.08
C LYS A 42 15.24 0.27 8.49
N PHE A 43 15.56 0.66 9.71
CA PHE A 43 15.17 1.94 10.30
C PHE A 43 16.40 2.67 10.82
N ILE A 44 16.45 3.97 10.62
CA ILE A 44 17.41 4.89 11.21
C ILE A 44 16.67 6.07 11.85
N MET A 45 17.14 6.52 12.98
CA MET A 45 16.62 7.68 13.68
C MET A 45 17.68 8.79 13.71
N TYR A 46 17.27 10.01 13.52
CA TYR A 46 18.10 11.21 13.72
C TYR A 46 17.51 12.04 14.85
N ASP A 47 18.36 12.54 15.71
CA ASP A 47 17.98 13.52 16.74
C ASP A 47 18.03 14.97 16.20
N ASP A 48 17.67 15.94 17.04
CA ASP A 48 17.63 17.37 16.70
C ASP A 48 19.01 17.93 16.32
N ASP A 49 20.08 17.35 16.84
CA ASP A 49 21.46 17.70 16.50
C ASP A 49 21.91 17.05 15.17
N GLY A 50 21.06 16.22 14.59
CA GLY A 50 21.33 15.49 13.34
C GLY A 50 22.20 14.26 13.52
N ILE A 51 22.37 13.77 14.76
CA ILE A 51 23.15 12.58 15.07
C ILE A 51 22.31 11.34 14.74
N ALA A 52 22.88 10.41 13.97
CA ALA A 52 22.20 9.20 13.56
C ALA A 52 22.31 8.09 14.61
N SER A 53 21.23 7.36 14.82
CA SER A 53 21.25 6.10 15.59
C SER A 53 21.97 4.98 14.83
N HIS A 54 22.15 3.84 15.49
CA HIS A 54 22.43 2.58 14.79
C HIS A 54 21.20 2.18 13.96
N VAL A 55 21.44 1.53 12.81
CA VAL A 55 20.38 1.00 11.96
C VAL A 55 19.76 -0.24 12.62
N ALA A 56 18.45 -0.19 12.86
CA ALA A 56 17.70 -1.34 13.32
C ALA A 56 17.19 -2.14 12.10
N THR A 57 17.40 -3.45 12.10
CA THR A 57 16.96 -4.34 11.02
C THR A 57 15.91 -5.33 11.52
N ARG A 58 14.86 -5.56 10.71
CA ARG A 58 13.84 -6.59 10.93
C ARG A 58 13.50 -7.26 9.62
N GLU A 59 13.39 -8.57 9.65
CA GLU A 59 13.01 -9.40 8.49
C GLU A 59 11.63 -9.98 8.73
N TYR A 60 10.82 -9.99 7.67
CA TYR A 60 9.48 -10.57 7.67
C TYR A 60 9.26 -11.38 6.39
N ASP A 61 8.45 -12.42 6.50
CA ASP A 61 7.96 -13.20 5.37
C ASP A 61 6.44 -13.33 5.54
N LEU A 62 5.69 -12.49 4.81
CA LEU A 62 4.23 -12.51 4.87
C LEU A 62 3.68 -13.34 3.72
N GLN A 63 3.17 -14.51 4.04
CA GLN A 63 2.39 -15.36 3.16
C GLN A 63 0.97 -15.47 3.69
N LEU A 64 -0.02 -15.14 2.85
CA LEU A 64 -1.41 -15.27 3.23
C LEU A 64 -1.94 -16.63 2.79
N ASP A 65 -2.52 -17.38 3.72
CA ASP A 65 -3.23 -18.63 3.43
C ASP A 65 -4.63 -18.30 2.88
N THR A 66 -4.71 -18.07 1.59
CA THR A 66 -5.96 -17.74 0.89
C THR A 66 -5.97 -18.33 -0.51
N PRO A 67 -7.12 -18.83 -0.99
CA PRO A 67 -7.27 -19.24 -2.38
C PRO A 67 -7.32 -18.06 -3.36
N LEU A 68 -7.50 -16.82 -2.86
CA LEU A 68 -7.56 -15.62 -3.68
C LEU A 68 -6.18 -15.24 -4.17
N THR A 69 -5.91 -15.44 -5.45
CA THR A 69 -4.67 -14.98 -6.08
C THR A 69 -4.69 -13.48 -6.33
N ILE A 70 -3.49 -12.86 -6.42
CA ILE A 70 -3.34 -11.44 -6.75
C ILE A 70 -4.01 -11.10 -8.10
N ASP A 71 -3.81 -11.93 -9.11
CA ASP A 71 -4.42 -11.71 -10.43
C ASP A 71 -5.95 -11.78 -10.39
N ALA A 72 -6.51 -12.74 -9.65
CA ALA A 72 -7.94 -12.85 -9.47
C ALA A 72 -8.52 -11.62 -8.74
N ALA A 73 -7.85 -11.14 -7.70
CA ALA A 73 -8.24 -9.94 -6.96
C ALA A 73 -8.27 -8.70 -7.86
N ILE A 74 -7.26 -8.50 -8.70
CA ILE A 74 -7.19 -7.38 -9.66
C ILE A 74 -8.30 -7.50 -10.73
N ILE A 75 -8.56 -8.71 -11.23
CA ILE A 75 -9.64 -8.95 -12.20
C ILE A 75 -11.00 -8.61 -11.59
N MET A 76 -11.27 -9.03 -10.35
CA MET A 76 -12.51 -8.72 -9.64
C MET A 76 -12.71 -7.21 -9.48
N LEU A 77 -11.67 -6.47 -9.07
CA LEU A 77 -11.72 -5.03 -9.00
C LEU A 77 -12.03 -4.39 -10.36
N LYS A 78 -11.32 -4.80 -11.42
CA LYS A 78 -11.56 -4.28 -12.77
C LYS A 78 -12.99 -4.53 -13.25
N GLN A 79 -13.57 -5.69 -12.97
CA GLN A 79 -14.95 -6.01 -13.32
C GLN A 79 -15.93 -5.04 -12.62
N GLU A 80 -15.70 -4.71 -11.35
CA GLU A 80 -16.53 -3.76 -10.61
C GLU A 80 -16.38 -2.32 -11.14
N LEU A 81 -15.15 -1.91 -11.46
CA LEU A 81 -14.87 -0.61 -12.08
C LEU A 81 -15.44 -0.46 -13.50
N ILE A 82 -15.59 -1.57 -14.24
CA ILE A 82 -16.32 -1.56 -15.52
C ILE A 82 -17.82 -1.39 -15.31
N LYS A 83 -18.41 -2.07 -14.34
CA LYS A 83 -19.84 -1.97 -14.03
C LYS A 83 -20.23 -0.53 -13.65
N ASN A 84 -19.42 0.15 -12.85
CA ASN A 84 -19.67 1.53 -12.43
C ASN A 84 -19.18 2.59 -13.41
N GLY A 85 -18.62 2.19 -14.56
CA GLY A 85 -18.16 3.08 -15.62
C GLY A 85 -16.85 3.81 -15.35
N SER A 86 -16.10 3.44 -14.32
CA SER A 86 -14.80 4.05 -14.00
C SER A 86 -13.70 3.67 -15.00
N ILE A 87 -13.83 2.52 -15.63
CA ILE A 87 -13.02 2.07 -16.77
C ILE A 87 -13.90 1.40 -17.82
N LEU A 88 -13.44 1.38 -19.08
CA LEU A 88 -14.21 0.82 -20.19
C LEU A 88 -13.99 -0.68 -20.42
N ASN A 89 -12.83 -1.20 -20.01
CA ASN A 89 -12.41 -2.59 -20.29
C ASN A 89 -11.37 -3.08 -19.28
N VAL A 90 -11.03 -4.36 -19.37
CA VAL A 90 -10.04 -5.00 -18.48
C VAL A 90 -8.61 -4.48 -18.66
N GLN A 91 -8.31 -3.77 -19.75
CA GLN A 91 -7.05 -3.05 -19.92
C GLN A 91 -6.99 -1.79 -19.07
N GLY A 92 -8.14 -1.34 -18.52
CA GLY A 92 -8.22 -0.18 -17.63
C GLY A 92 -8.43 1.14 -18.35
N GLN A 93 -8.89 1.13 -19.61
CA GLN A 93 -9.09 2.36 -20.38
C GLN A 93 -10.05 3.31 -19.67
N ILE A 94 -9.62 4.56 -19.48
CA ILE A 94 -10.40 5.60 -18.81
C ILE A 94 -11.36 6.24 -19.83
N PRO A 95 -12.67 6.42 -19.52
CA PRO A 95 -13.61 7.08 -20.40
C PRO A 95 -13.15 8.48 -20.79
N GLY A 96 -13.09 8.76 -22.09
CA GLY A 96 -12.75 10.08 -22.63
C GLY A 96 -11.28 10.49 -22.52
N LEU A 97 -10.41 9.62 -22.02
CA LEU A 97 -8.96 9.89 -21.91
C LEU A 97 -8.15 8.85 -22.68
N SER A 98 -6.96 9.25 -23.12
CA SER A 98 -5.97 8.37 -23.74
C SER A 98 -5.00 7.77 -22.71
N ALA A 99 -5.50 7.52 -21.51
CA ALA A 99 -4.77 6.93 -20.38
C ALA A 99 -5.48 5.68 -19.89
N ILE A 100 -4.75 4.84 -19.17
CA ILE A 100 -5.32 3.64 -18.53
C ILE A 100 -5.10 3.66 -17.03
N LYS A 101 -6.00 3.04 -16.28
CA LYS A 101 -5.80 2.68 -14.88
C LYS A 101 -5.10 1.33 -14.79
N ASP A 102 -4.04 1.29 -14.02
CA ASP A 102 -3.31 0.08 -13.67
C ASP A 102 -3.40 -0.17 -12.16
N PHE A 103 -3.33 -1.42 -11.74
CA PHE A 103 -3.56 -1.80 -10.35
C PHE A 103 -2.48 -2.75 -9.88
N GLU A 104 -2.03 -2.55 -8.64
CA GLU A 104 -0.95 -3.34 -8.06
C GLU A 104 -1.25 -3.73 -6.63
N ILE A 105 -0.95 -4.99 -6.29
CA ILE A 105 -1.01 -5.52 -4.93
C ILE A 105 0.41 -5.89 -4.51
N LYS A 106 0.96 -5.15 -3.56
CA LYS A 106 2.29 -5.42 -2.97
C LYS A 106 2.25 -5.66 -1.47
N SER A 107 1.11 -5.37 -0.85
CA SER A 107 1.00 -5.42 0.61
C SER A 107 -0.40 -5.84 1.05
N ALA A 108 -0.48 -6.19 2.32
CA ALA A 108 -1.71 -6.48 3.01
C ALA A 108 -1.78 -5.66 4.31
N PHE A 109 -2.99 -5.46 4.81
CA PHE A 109 -3.23 -4.85 6.11
C PHE A 109 -4.35 -5.57 6.84
N LYS A 110 -4.46 -5.29 8.13
CA LYS A 110 -5.47 -5.87 9.00
C LYS A 110 -6.33 -4.76 9.58
N GLN A 111 -7.64 -4.95 9.52
CA GLN A 111 -8.62 -4.16 10.26
C GLN A 111 -9.43 -5.11 11.13
N ASP A 112 -9.40 -4.90 12.45
CA ASP A 112 -9.96 -5.82 13.45
C ASP A 112 -9.39 -7.25 13.31
N VAL A 113 -10.22 -8.21 12.93
CA VAL A 113 -9.82 -9.60 12.70
C VAL A 113 -9.66 -9.95 11.22
N GLU A 114 -10.07 -9.06 10.33
CA GLU A 114 -10.08 -9.27 8.89
C GLU A 114 -8.76 -8.86 8.24
N VAL A 115 -8.36 -9.60 7.20
CA VAL A 115 -7.15 -9.34 6.43
C VAL A 115 -7.54 -8.96 5.01
N PHE A 116 -6.89 -7.92 4.51
CA PHE A 116 -7.16 -7.34 3.19
C PHE A 116 -5.89 -7.25 2.36
N TYR A 117 -5.97 -7.60 1.09
CA TYR A 117 -5.00 -7.10 0.11
C TYR A 117 -5.22 -5.60 -0.10
N LEU A 118 -4.14 -4.83 -0.07
CA LEU A 118 -4.16 -3.42 -0.44
C LEU A 118 -3.88 -3.28 -1.94
N ILE A 119 -4.81 -2.69 -2.67
CA ILE A 119 -4.71 -2.45 -4.10
C ILE A 119 -4.44 -0.96 -4.34
N THR A 120 -3.31 -0.64 -4.93
CA THR A 120 -2.94 0.73 -5.30
C THR A 120 -3.29 0.97 -6.77
N GLU A 121 -4.01 2.05 -7.05
CA GLU A 121 -4.34 2.51 -8.40
C GLU A 121 -3.24 3.42 -8.95
N TYR A 122 -2.88 3.19 -10.18
CA TYR A 122 -1.98 4.02 -10.97
C TYR A 122 -2.70 4.52 -12.22
N VAL A 123 -2.26 5.66 -12.73
CA VAL A 123 -2.59 6.14 -14.08
C VAL A 123 -1.35 5.98 -14.96
N VAL A 124 -1.54 5.39 -16.12
CA VAL A 124 -0.49 5.23 -17.14
C VAL A 124 -0.88 6.05 -18.35
N GLU A 125 -0.09 7.06 -18.66
CA GLU A 125 -0.28 7.95 -19.79
C GLU A 125 0.21 7.30 -21.10
N MET A 126 -0.11 7.91 -22.25
CA MET A 126 0.29 7.41 -23.57
C MET A 126 1.81 7.32 -23.77
N ASP A 127 2.57 8.16 -23.11
CA ASP A 127 4.05 8.16 -23.15
C ASP A 127 4.67 7.09 -22.24
N GLY A 128 3.84 6.30 -21.55
CA GLY A 128 4.26 5.27 -20.60
C GLY A 128 4.54 5.80 -19.19
N THR A 129 4.37 7.08 -18.92
CA THR A 129 4.51 7.63 -17.57
C THR A 129 3.47 6.99 -16.64
N ARG A 130 3.93 6.40 -15.54
CA ARG A 130 3.10 5.74 -14.53
C ARG A 130 3.16 6.49 -13.20
N SER A 131 2.04 6.99 -12.72
CA SER A 131 1.93 7.74 -11.47
C SER A 131 0.82 7.18 -10.58
N LYS A 132 0.97 7.31 -9.25
CA LYS A 132 -0.09 6.95 -8.31
C LYS A 132 -1.25 7.94 -8.45
N SER A 133 -2.48 7.43 -8.56
CA SER A 133 -3.68 8.28 -8.62
C SER A 133 -4.09 8.84 -7.25
N GLY A 134 -3.59 8.23 -6.17
CA GLY A 134 -4.04 8.49 -4.79
C GLY A 134 -5.21 7.59 -4.35
N ASN A 135 -5.86 6.87 -5.27
CA ASN A 135 -6.91 5.93 -4.92
C ASN A 135 -6.34 4.59 -4.47
N HIS A 136 -6.97 4.03 -3.45
CA HIS A 136 -6.70 2.69 -2.95
C HIS A 136 -7.99 1.91 -2.84
N TYR A 137 -7.87 0.60 -3.04
CA TYR A 137 -8.95 -0.35 -2.83
C TYR A 137 -8.44 -1.48 -1.94
N ALA A 138 -9.36 -2.23 -1.39
CA ALA A 138 -9.06 -3.40 -0.62
C ALA A 138 -9.96 -4.56 -1.04
N ILE A 139 -9.45 -5.77 -0.92
CA ILE A 139 -10.25 -6.98 -1.07
C ILE A 139 -10.02 -7.87 0.14
N ASN A 140 -11.10 -8.28 0.79
CA ASN A 140 -11.05 -9.22 1.91
C ASN A 140 -10.59 -10.59 1.40
N VAL A 141 -9.48 -11.10 1.94
CA VAL A 141 -8.88 -12.36 1.43
C VAL A 141 -9.69 -13.60 1.75
N ALA A 142 -10.62 -13.54 2.70
CA ALA A 142 -11.49 -14.65 3.09
C ALA A 142 -12.85 -14.62 2.38
N THR A 143 -13.46 -13.45 2.20
CA THR A 143 -14.81 -13.30 1.62
C THR A 143 -14.80 -12.88 0.16
N ASN A 144 -13.67 -12.37 -0.35
CA ASN A 144 -13.52 -11.78 -1.68
C ASN A 144 -14.36 -10.51 -1.88
N GLU A 145 -14.84 -9.88 -0.81
CA GLU A 145 -15.57 -8.63 -0.90
C GLU A 145 -14.62 -7.47 -1.17
N LEU A 146 -15.05 -6.58 -2.06
CA LEU A 146 -14.30 -5.39 -2.48
C LEU A 146 -14.73 -4.17 -1.68
N TYR A 147 -13.75 -3.32 -1.40
CA TYR A 147 -13.90 -2.09 -0.63
C TYR A 147 -13.07 -0.98 -1.26
N ARG A 148 -13.46 0.28 -0.99
CA ARG A 148 -12.53 1.40 -1.07
C ARG A 148 -11.64 1.39 0.16
N ALA A 149 -10.38 1.80 0.01
CA ALA A 149 -9.47 1.94 1.12
C ALA A 149 -9.00 3.39 1.25
N SER A 150 -9.04 3.90 2.46
CA SER A 150 -8.54 5.23 2.83
C SER A 150 -7.68 5.12 4.09
N THR A 151 -6.93 6.16 4.42
CA THR A 151 -6.18 6.21 5.68
C THR A 151 -6.89 7.13 6.67
N ASN A 152 -6.98 6.69 7.93
CA ASN A 152 -7.45 7.56 9.01
C ASN A 152 -6.36 8.56 9.43
N TYR A 153 -6.67 9.43 10.41
CA TYR A 153 -5.75 10.45 10.92
C TYR A 153 -4.43 9.89 11.51
N ALA A 154 -4.45 8.63 11.97
CA ALA A 154 -3.27 7.95 12.49
C ALA A 154 -2.54 7.14 11.38
N GLY A 155 -2.98 7.24 10.12
CA GLY A 155 -2.38 6.58 8.98
C GLY A 155 -2.72 5.10 8.83
N TYR A 156 -3.62 4.54 9.64
CA TYR A 156 -4.11 3.18 9.44
C TYR A 156 -5.08 3.12 8.26
N TYR A 157 -4.94 2.08 7.44
CA TYR A 157 -5.92 1.81 6.40
C TYR A 157 -7.25 1.37 6.99
N MET A 158 -8.32 1.96 6.45
CA MET A 158 -9.71 1.66 6.76
C MET A 158 -10.44 1.31 5.48
N VAL A 159 -11.39 0.38 5.57
CA VAL A 159 -12.22 -0.01 4.43
C VAL A 159 -13.60 0.62 4.52
N GLU A 160 -14.12 1.01 3.36
CA GLU A 160 -15.47 1.54 3.17
C GLU A 160 -16.16 0.73 2.07
N ALA A 161 -17.49 0.62 2.13
CA ALA A 161 -18.25 -0.11 1.13
C ALA A 161 -17.93 0.40 -0.29
N PHE A 162 -17.88 -0.50 -1.24
CA PHE A 162 -17.68 -0.20 -2.65
C PHE A 162 -19.04 0.20 -3.22
N GLU A 163 -19.31 1.52 -3.33
CA GLU A 163 -20.52 2.07 -3.94
C GLU A 163 -20.41 2.18 -5.47
#